data_7c27b7f39ac0a9686a28e55c2e11f489
#
_entry.id   7c27b7f39ac0a9686a28e55c2e11f489
#
_cell.length_a   1.000
_cell.length_b   1.000
_cell.length_c   1.000
_cell.angle_alpha   90.00
_cell.angle_beta   90.00
_cell.angle_gamma   90.00
#
_symmetry.space_group_name_H-M   'P 1'
#
loop_
_entity.id
_entity.type
_entity.pdbx_description
1 polymer ?
#
loop_
_entity_poly.entity_id
_entity_poly.type
_entity_poly.pdbx_seq_one_letter_code
_entity_poly.pdbx_strand_id
1 'polypeptide(L)'
;MNATTERQIVVLGAGFGALSTVRLLRQHGCTAPITLVAPRAELHYLPGIIWIPSGLRTRADLVVPLDSFFARMNVRHLAASVTGLSADGRVVHTSAGEVANDALVIASGGRFIRKLPGIEHAITPCEGMAAAERIRDRLREMSGGTIAVGFGANPNEPSAVRGGPMFEFLFGIDRQLR
;
A
#
# COMPACT_ATOMS: atom_id res chain seq x y z
N MET A 1 -0.21 -12.73 42.84
CA MET A 1 -0.97 -12.81 41.56
C MET A 1 -0.10 -12.25 40.47
N ASN A 2 0.59 -13.11 39.70
CA ASN A 2 1.37 -12.65 38.56
C ASN A 2 0.38 -12.21 37.50
N ALA A 3 0.32 -10.91 37.23
CA ALA A 3 -0.34 -10.38 36.05
C ALA A 3 0.40 -11.00 34.84
N THR A 4 -0.22 -11.95 34.19
CA THR A 4 0.24 -12.45 32.90
C THR A 4 0.11 -11.25 31.96
N THR A 5 1.22 -10.58 31.69
CA THR A 5 1.26 -9.48 30.72
C THR A 5 0.80 -10.07 29.40
N GLU A 6 -0.41 -9.74 28.94
CA GLU A 6 -0.92 -10.21 27.64
C GLU A 6 0.08 -9.79 26.56
N ARG A 7 0.55 -10.77 25.80
CA ARG A 7 1.54 -10.53 24.73
C ARG A 7 0.94 -9.59 23.68
N GLN A 8 1.54 -8.43 23.50
CA GLN A 8 1.13 -7.40 22.56
C GLN A 8 1.69 -7.68 21.16
N ILE A 9 0.81 -7.80 20.16
CA ILE A 9 1.20 -7.90 18.76
C ILE A 9 1.05 -6.52 18.10
N VAL A 10 2.09 -6.08 17.40
CA VAL A 10 2.05 -4.85 16.60
C VAL A 10 2.18 -5.20 15.12
N VAL A 11 1.28 -4.67 14.30
CA VAL A 11 1.25 -4.85 12.85
C VAL A 11 1.43 -3.50 12.18
N LEU A 12 2.46 -3.35 11.34
CA LEU A 12 2.76 -2.12 10.63
C LEU A 12 2.17 -2.13 9.22
N GLY A 13 1.30 -1.17 8.93
CA GLY A 13 0.62 -1.03 7.64
C GLY A 13 -0.83 -1.51 7.68
N ALA A 14 -1.61 -1.10 6.67
CA ALA A 14 -3.03 -1.43 6.48
C ALA A 14 -3.30 -2.05 5.09
N GLY A 15 -2.27 -2.62 4.47
CA GLY A 15 -2.35 -3.31 3.18
C GLY A 15 -2.76 -4.77 3.30
N PHE A 16 -2.77 -5.49 2.18
CA PHE A 16 -3.17 -6.90 2.10
C PHE A 16 -2.40 -7.79 3.09
N GLY A 17 -1.08 -7.62 3.21
CA GLY A 17 -0.26 -8.42 4.13
C GLY A 17 -0.68 -8.23 5.58
N ALA A 18 -0.91 -6.98 6.01
CA ALA A 18 -1.36 -6.66 7.36
C ALA A 18 -2.74 -7.28 7.67
N LEU A 19 -3.71 -7.06 6.78
CA LEU A 19 -5.07 -7.56 6.97
C LEU A 19 -5.15 -9.08 6.93
N SER A 20 -4.39 -9.73 6.03
CA SER A 20 -4.29 -11.19 5.96
C SER A 20 -3.68 -11.76 7.23
N THR A 21 -2.61 -11.15 7.76
CA THR A 21 -1.99 -11.57 9.01
C THR A 21 -2.97 -11.48 10.18
N VAL A 22 -3.65 -10.35 10.35
CA VAL A 22 -4.66 -10.18 11.41
C VAL A 22 -5.75 -11.23 11.30
N ARG A 23 -6.29 -11.43 10.08
CA ARG A 23 -7.33 -12.43 9.83
C ARG A 23 -6.87 -13.84 10.20
N LEU A 24 -5.67 -14.24 9.75
CA LEU A 24 -5.13 -15.57 10.03
C LEU A 24 -4.86 -15.77 11.51
N LEU A 25 -4.30 -14.79 12.21
CA LEU A 25 -4.10 -14.85 13.66
C LEU A 25 -5.43 -15.13 14.39
N ARG A 26 -6.49 -14.40 14.05
CA ARG A 26 -7.81 -14.61 14.64
C ARG A 26 -8.43 -15.95 14.27
N GLN A 27 -8.30 -16.40 13.03
CA GLN A 27 -8.76 -17.72 12.56
C GLN A 27 -8.06 -18.87 13.28
N HIS A 28 -6.79 -18.71 13.66
CA HIS A 28 -6.03 -19.70 14.43
C HIS A 28 -6.17 -19.52 15.96
N GLY A 29 -7.16 -18.79 16.42
CA GLY A 29 -7.48 -18.68 17.84
C GLY A 29 -6.58 -17.73 18.64
N CYS A 30 -5.77 -16.89 17.98
CA CYS A 30 -4.97 -15.90 18.69
C CYS A 30 -5.89 -14.83 19.31
N THR A 31 -5.89 -14.73 20.64
CA THR A 31 -6.69 -13.76 21.42
C THR A 31 -5.86 -12.54 21.84
N ALA A 32 -4.53 -12.58 21.64
CA ALA A 32 -3.63 -11.49 22.06
C ALA A 32 -4.10 -10.13 21.50
N PRO A 33 -3.90 -9.03 22.25
CA PRO A 33 -4.15 -7.68 21.76
C PRO A 33 -3.33 -7.40 20.51
N ILE A 34 -3.99 -6.87 19.47
CA ILE A 34 -3.34 -6.46 18.23
C ILE A 34 -3.49 -4.94 18.07
N THR A 35 -2.37 -4.25 17.94
CA THR A 35 -2.32 -2.85 17.50
C THR A 35 -1.83 -2.78 16.07
N LEU A 36 -2.64 -2.22 15.16
CA LEU A 36 -2.25 -1.95 13.79
C LEU A 36 -1.89 -0.47 13.65
N VAL A 37 -0.67 -0.21 13.19
CA VAL A 37 -0.16 1.16 13.01
C VAL A 37 -0.22 1.50 11.53
N ALA A 38 -1.03 2.49 11.18
CA ALA A 38 -1.13 3.04 9.84
C ALA A 38 -1.69 4.48 9.90
N PRO A 39 -1.29 5.39 8.99
CA PRO A 39 -1.76 6.77 9.00
C PRO A 39 -3.29 6.91 8.86
N ARG A 40 -3.94 5.99 8.17
CA ARG A 40 -5.39 5.96 7.96
C ARG A 40 -5.94 4.54 8.10
N ALA A 41 -7.20 4.43 8.54
CA ALA A 41 -7.97 3.19 8.60
C ALA A 41 -8.55 2.85 7.20
N GLU A 42 -7.67 2.70 6.21
CA GLU A 42 -8.04 2.49 4.81
C GLU A 42 -7.14 1.44 4.14
N LEU A 43 -7.76 0.54 3.38
CA LEU A 43 -7.07 -0.28 2.40
C LEU A 43 -7.12 0.40 1.04
N HIS A 44 -5.97 0.65 0.44
CA HIS A 44 -5.86 1.07 -0.94
C HIS A 44 -5.71 -0.16 -1.84
N TYR A 45 -6.70 -0.39 -2.72
CA TYR A 45 -6.67 -1.50 -3.67
C TYR A 45 -5.74 -1.16 -4.84
N LEU A 46 -4.44 -1.31 -4.60
CA LEU A 46 -3.38 -0.94 -5.54
C LEU A 46 -3.46 -1.65 -6.91
N PRO A 47 -3.90 -2.92 -7.04
CA PRO A 47 -4.04 -3.54 -8.35
C PRO A 47 -4.97 -2.79 -9.31
N GLY A 48 -5.99 -2.09 -8.79
CA GLY A 48 -6.93 -1.32 -9.60
C GLY A 48 -6.44 0.06 -10.04
N ILE A 49 -5.29 0.49 -9.59
CA ILE A 49 -4.75 1.83 -9.83
C ILE A 49 -4.54 2.12 -11.34
N ILE A 50 -4.24 1.07 -12.11
CA ILE A 50 -4.04 1.15 -13.56
C ILE A 50 -5.30 1.55 -14.34
N TRP A 51 -6.49 1.47 -13.71
CA TRP A 51 -7.75 1.87 -14.32
C TRP A 51 -8.15 3.34 -14.06
N ILE A 52 -7.42 4.04 -13.19
CA ILE A 52 -7.66 5.46 -12.93
C ILE A 52 -7.33 6.32 -14.16
N PRO A 53 -6.19 6.12 -14.86
CA PRO A 53 -5.85 6.91 -16.04
C PRO A 53 -6.87 6.84 -17.17
N SER A 54 -7.47 5.66 -17.40
CA SER A 54 -8.51 5.46 -18.40
C SER A 54 -9.92 5.86 -17.92
N GLY A 55 -10.07 6.34 -16.69
CA GLY A 55 -11.36 6.71 -16.12
C GLY A 55 -12.30 5.56 -15.77
N LEU A 56 -11.86 4.29 -15.91
CA LEU A 56 -12.64 3.11 -15.55
C LEU A 56 -12.86 2.97 -14.05
N ARG A 57 -11.99 3.57 -13.24
CA ARG A 57 -12.10 3.67 -11.78
C ARG A 57 -11.68 5.05 -11.30
N THR A 58 -12.24 5.43 -10.18
CA THR A 58 -11.84 6.61 -9.41
C THR A 58 -11.08 6.18 -8.16
N ARG A 59 -10.45 7.11 -7.46
CA ARG A 59 -9.87 6.86 -6.14
C ARG A 59 -10.89 6.27 -5.17
N ALA A 60 -12.13 6.79 -5.18
CA ALA A 60 -13.18 6.35 -4.28
C ALA A 60 -13.53 4.86 -4.47
N ASP A 61 -13.45 4.35 -5.71
CA ASP A 61 -13.70 2.93 -6.00
C ASP A 61 -12.59 2.00 -5.46
N LEU A 62 -11.42 2.55 -5.13
CA LEU A 62 -10.23 1.80 -4.76
C LEU A 62 -9.81 1.98 -3.29
N VAL A 63 -10.54 2.78 -2.53
CA VAL A 63 -10.30 2.98 -1.10
C VAL A 63 -11.40 2.29 -0.31
N VAL A 64 -10.99 1.37 0.55
CA VAL A 64 -11.92 0.60 1.40
C VAL A 64 -11.71 1.01 2.86
N PRO A 65 -12.72 1.59 3.54
CA PRO A 65 -12.65 1.86 4.98
C PRO A 65 -12.48 0.58 5.79
N LEU A 66 -11.66 0.61 6.83
CA LEU A 66 -11.29 -0.56 7.61
C LEU A 66 -11.93 -0.60 9.01
N ASP A 67 -12.73 0.38 9.39
CA ASP A 67 -13.32 0.45 10.74
C ASP A 67 -14.11 -0.82 11.09
N SER A 68 -14.94 -1.30 10.17
CA SER A 68 -15.71 -2.53 10.35
C SER A 68 -14.83 -3.78 10.45
N PHE A 69 -13.71 -3.80 9.74
CA PHE A 69 -12.73 -4.88 9.84
C PHE A 69 -12.04 -4.86 11.20
N PHE A 70 -11.58 -3.70 11.66
CA PHE A 70 -10.91 -3.55 12.94
C PHE A 70 -11.83 -3.91 14.10
N ALA A 71 -13.08 -3.46 14.08
CA ALA A 71 -14.08 -3.84 15.07
C ALA A 71 -14.31 -5.37 15.12
N ARG A 72 -14.53 -6.00 13.95
CA ARG A 72 -14.77 -7.45 13.86
C ARG A 72 -13.57 -8.29 14.28
N MET A 73 -12.36 -7.82 14.02
CA MET A 73 -11.11 -8.52 14.34
C MET A 73 -10.56 -8.14 15.72
N ASN A 74 -11.24 -7.29 16.47
CA ASN A 74 -10.77 -6.74 17.75
C ASN A 74 -9.33 -6.22 17.63
N VAL A 75 -9.12 -5.25 16.73
CA VAL A 75 -7.83 -4.61 16.45
C VAL A 75 -7.91 -3.15 16.87
N ARG A 76 -6.93 -2.69 17.64
CA ARG A 76 -6.74 -1.29 17.93
C ARG A 76 -5.99 -0.62 16.76
N HIS A 77 -6.61 0.34 16.09
CA HIS A 77 -5.94 1.17 15.12
C HIS A 77 -5.22 2.34 15.80
N LEU A 78 -3.93 2.49 15.51
CA LEU A 78 -3.15 3.67 15.87
C LEU A 78 -2.89 4.49 14.59
N ALA A 79 -3.57 5.63 14.48
CA ALA A 79 -3.42 6.54 13.35
C ALA A 79 -2.09 7.29 13.43
N ALA A 80 -1.02 6.65 12.95
CA ALA A 80 0.34 7.18 13.02
C ALA A 80 1.21 6.67 11.86
N SER A 81 2.25 7.44 11.54
CA SER A 81 3.34 7.00 10.67
C SER A 81 4.45 6.36 11.49
N VAL A 82 5.01 5.26 11.01
CA VAL A 82 6.21 4.65 11.61
C VAL A 82 7.42 5.48 11.24
N THR A 83 8.22 5.85 12.23
CA THR A 83 9.45 6.64 12.07
C THR A 83 10.73 5.83 12.32
N GLY A 84 10.62 4.69 13.02
CA GLY A 84 11.75 3.83 13.31
C GLY A 84 11.38 2.62 14.17
N LEU A 85 12.42 1.84 14.48
CA LEU A 85 12.35 0.71 15.39
C LEU A 85 13.54 0.75 16.34
N SER A 86 13.36 0.26 17.58
CA SER A 86 14.49 -0.04 18.45
C SER A 86 15.38 -1.14 17.86
N ALA A 87 16.64 -1.22 18.30
CA ALA A 87 17.60 -2.17 17.76
C ALA A 87 17.17 -3.64 17.88
N ASP A 88 16.41 -3.97 18.93
CA ASP A 88 15.87 -5.30 19.19
C ASP A 88 14.46 -5.52 18.56
N GLY A 89 13.89 -4.49 17.91
CA GLY A 89 12.56 -4.51 17.31
C GLY A 89 11.41 -4.51 18.32
N ARG A 90 11.67 -4.33 19.61
CA ARG A 90 10.64 -4.40 20.67
C ARG A 90 9.87 -3.11 20.89
N VAL A 91 10.35 -2.01 20.32
CA VAL A 91 9.67 -0.72 20.35
C VAL A 91 9.56 -0.16 18.94
N VAL A 92 8.34 0.18 18.55
CA VAL A 92 8.04 0.89 17.32
C VAL A 92 7.95 2.38 17.62
N HIS A 93 8.81 3.18 16.99
CA HIS A 93 8.72 4.63 17.05
C HIS A 93 7.71 5.13 16.02
N THR A 94 6.78 5.96 16.44
CA THR A 94 5.74 6.51 15.57
C THR A 94 5.59 8.01 15.75
N SER A 95 4.88 8.66 14.81
CA SER A 95 4.53 10.08 14.93
C SER A 95 3.59 10.40 16.11
N ALA A 96 3.02 9.37 16.75
CA ALA A 96 2.13 9.49 17.90
C ALA A 96 2.74 8.93 19.20
N GLY A 97 4.06 8.70 19.22
CA GLY A 97 4.78 8.14 20.36
C GLY A 97 5.28 6.71 20.11
N GLU A 98 5.70 6.06 21.16
CA GLU A 98 6.29 4.72 21.12
C GLU A 98 5.24 3.63 21.41
N VAL A 99 5.40 2.48 20.75
CA VAL A 99 4.55 1.31 20.94
C VAL A 99 5.43 0.09 21.20
N ALA A 100 5.39 -0.43 22.43
CA ALA A 100 6.06 -1.67 22.77
C ALA A 100 5.35 -2.89 22.16
N ASN A 101 6.09 -3.95 21.87
CA ASN A 101 5.54 -5.18 21.33
C ASN A 101 6.32 -6.42 21.79
N ASP A 102 5.62 -7.55 21.87
CA ASP A 102 6.20 -8.89 22.05
C ASP A 102 6.33 -9.63 20.72
N ALA A 103 5.54 -9.22 19.72
CA ALA A 103 5.63 -9.70 18.35
C ALA A 103 5.37 -8.57 17.37
N LEU A 104 6.24 -8.44 16.37
CA LEU A 104 6.17 -7.40 15.35
C LEU A 104 5.95 -8.01 13.97
N VAL A 105 4.96 -7.48 13.25
CA VAL A 105 4.72 -7.81 11.84
C VAL A 105 4.94 -6.56 10.99
N ILE A 106 5.92 -6.62 10.11
CA ILE A 106 6.21 -5.53 9.17
C ILE A 106 5.48 -5.83 7.86
N ALA A 107 4.39 -5.12 7.60
CA ALA A 107 3.54 -5.27 6.41
C ALA A 107 3.26 -3.91 5.76
N SER A 108 4.25 -3.01 5.76
CA SER A 108 4.16 -1.65 5.24
C SER A 108 4.13 -1.56 3.71
N GLY A 109 4.25 -2.69 3.01
CA GLY A 109 4.24 -2.77 1.56
C GLY A 109 5.56 -2.37 0.89
N GLY A 110 5.55 -2.36 -0.44
CA GLY A 110 6.67 -1.93 -1.25
C GLY A 110 6.69 -0.43 -1.52
N ARG A 111 7.85 0.10 -1.84
CA ARG A 111 8.04 1.49 -2.27
C ARG A 111 8.63 1.52 -3.68
N PHE A 112 8.06 2.36 -4.55
CA PHE A 112 8.68 2.64 -5.85
C PHE A 112 9.98 3.44 -5.66
N ILE A 113 11.05 3.01 -6.31
CA ILE A 113 12.37 3.62 -6.19
C ILE A 113 12.68 4.37 -7.50
N ARG A 114 12.76 5.69 -7.44
CA ARG A 114 13.08 6.57 -8.59
C ARG A 114 14.60 6.65 -8.84
N LYS A 115 15.20 5.52 -9.27
CA LYS A 115 16.66 5.47 -9.54
C LYS A 115 17.01 5.30 -11.01
N LEU A 116 16.01 5.13 -11.88
CA LEU A 116 16.27 5.07 -13.33
C LEU A 116 16.61 6.47 -13.86
N PRO A 117 17.67 6.62 -14.64
CA PRO A 117 17.98 7.89 -15.30
C PRO A 117 16.79 8.35 -16.16
N GLY A 118 16.41 9.63 -16.02
CA GLY A 118 15.28 10.21 -16.76
C GLY A 118 13.90 9.92 -16.13
N ILE A 119 13.81 9.19 -15.02
CA ILE A 119 12.52 8.87 -14.36
C ILE A 119 11.82 10.13 -13.84
N GLU A 120 12.53 11.23 -13.65
CA GLU A 120 11.99 12.53 -13.27
C GLU A 120 11.07 13.13 -14.34
N HIS A 121 11.24 12.72 -15.61
CA HIS A 121 10.41 13.14 -16.75
C HIS A 121 9.20 12.23 -16.98
N ALA A 122 9.08 11.12 -16.23
CA ALA A 122 7.99 10.18 -16.36
C ALA A 122 7.04 10.23 -15.16
N ILE A 123 5.78 9.90 -15.41
CA ILE A 123 4.78 9.66 -14.36
C ILE A 123 4.48 8.16 -14.36
N THR A 124 4.52 7.53 -13.19
CA THR A 124 4.21 6.10 -13.07
C THR A 124 3.08 5.87 -12.05
N PRO A 125 2.10 5.00 -12.37
CA PRO A 125 1.06 4.63 -11.40
C PRO A 125 1.62 3.88 -10.18
N CYS A 126 2.85 3.34 -10.27
CA CYS A 126 3.52 2.68 -9.13
C CYS A 126 3.78 3.61 -7.94
N GLU A 127 3.70 4.94 -8.14
CA GLU A 127 3.80 5.93 -7.06
C GLU A 127 2.49 6.14 -6.29
N GLY A 128 1.44 5.45 -6.69
CA GLY A 128 0.16 5.49 -6.00
C GLY A 128 -0.94 6.24 -6.75
N MET A 129 -2.09 6.37 -6.11
CA MET A 129 -3.31 6.90 -6.73
C MET A 129 -3.14 8.33 -7.25
N ALA A 130 -2.43 9.19 -6.51
CA ALA A 130 -2.18 10.57 -6.94
C ALA A 130 -1.40 10.65 -8.26
N ALA A 131 -0.44 9.74 -8.48
CA ALA A 131 0.28 9.66 -9.74
C ALA A 131 -0.62 9.17 -10.88
N ALA A 132 -1.47 8.19 -10.63
CA ALA A 132 -2.44 7.69 -11.60
C ALA A 132 -3.46 8.79 -11.99
N GLU A 133 -3.91 9.60 -11.03
CA GLU A 133 -4.77 10.77 -11.28
C GLU A 133 -4.05 11.82 -12.13
N ARG A 134 -2.76 12.11 -11.86
CA ARG A 134 -1.96 13.01 -12.72
C ARG A 134 -1.84 12.49 -14.15
N ILE A 135 -1.68 11.17 -14.36
CA ILE A 135 -1.68 10.59 -15.70
C ILE A 135 -3.03 10.82 -16.37
N ARG A 136 -4.15 10.53 -15.69
CA ARG A 136 -5.50 10.79 -16.21
C ARG A 136 -5.68 12.23 -16.64
N ASP A 137 -5.30 13.18 -15.77
CA ASP A 137 -5.50 14.60 -16.03
C ASP A 137 -4.62 15.08 -17.20
N ARG A 138 -3.36 14.59 -17.27
CA ARG A 138 -2.48 14.86 -18.38
C ARG A 138 -3.01 14.34 -19.73
N LEU A 139 -3.58 13.13 -19.73
CA LEU A 139 -4.22 12.55 -20.93
C LEU A 139 -5.42 13.38 -21.40
N ARG A 140 -6.22 13.92 -20.47
CA ARG A 140 -7.38 14.77 -20.78
C ARG A 140 -7.00 16.13 -21.35
N GLU A 141 -5.85 16.66 -20.96
CA GLU A 141 -5.31 17.93 -21.45
C GLU A 141 -4.67 17.82 -22.83
N MET A 142 -4.35 16.60 -23.29
CA MET A 142 -3.70 16.41 -24.59
C MET A 142 -4.69 16.60 -25.73
N SER A 143 -4.33 17.46 -26.69
CA SER A 143 -5.05 17.64 -27.95
C SER A 143 -4.42 16.83 -29.11
N GLY A 144 -3.31 16.17 -28.86
CA GLY A 144 -2.55 15.36 -29.83
C GLY A 144 -1.13 15.12 -29.34
N GLY A 145 -0.36 14.38 -30.13
CA GLY A 145 1.05 14.08 -29.83
C GLY A 145 1.34 12.61 -29.64
N THR A 146 2.52 12.30 -29.11
CA THR A 146 3.01 10.94 -28.91
C THR A 146 3.08 10.63 -27.41
N ILE A 147 2.58 9.48 -27.02
CA ILE A 147 2.69 8.95 -25.65
C ILE A 147 3.68 7.78 -25.69
N ALA A 148 4.78 7.90 -24.98
CA ALA A 148 5.72 6.81 -24.76
C ALA A 148 5.31 6.05 -23.50
N VAL A 149 5.10 4.76 -23.62
CA VAL A 149 4.76 3.86 -22.50
C VAL A 149 5.81 2.78 -22.43
N GLY A 150 6.32 2.52 -21.23
CA GLY A 150 7.36 1.53 -21.02
C GLY A 150 7.32 0.96 -19.60
N PHE A 151 7.98 -0.16 -19.40
CA PHE A 151 8.25 -0.71 -18.08
C PHE A 151 9.70 -1.14 -17.96
N GLY A 152 10.28 -0.84 -16.81
CA GLY A 152 11.66 -1.21 -16.52
C GLY A 152 11.74 -2.46 -15.67
N ALA A 153 12.83 -3.21 -15.85
CA ALA A 153 13.22 -4.28 -14.93
C ALA A 153 13.97 -3.71 -13.73
N ASN A 154 13.94 -4.44 -12.62
CA ASN A 154 14.92 -4.23 -11.56
C ASN A 154 16.29 -4.75 -12.09
N PRO A 155 17.34 -3.91 -12.18
CA PRO A 155 18.64 -4.37 -12.66
C PRO A 155 19.23 -5.53 -11.84
N ASN A 156 18.90 -5.60 -10.55
CA ASN A 156 19.38 -6.64 -9.65
C ASN A 156 18.49 -7.88 -9.63
N GLU A 157 17.32 -7.86 -10.27
CA GLU A 157 16.36 -8.97 -10.34
C GLU A 157 15.52 -8.89 -11.62
N PRO A 158 16.13 -9.20 -12.79
CA PRO A 158 15.43 -9.12 -14.07
C PRO A 158 14.22 -10.05 -14.18
N SER A 159 14.21 -11.16 -13.42
CA SER A 159 13.11 -12.11 -13.39
C SER A 159 11.84 -11.56 -12.73
N ALA A 160 11.93 -10.46 -12.00
CA ALA A 160 10.81 -9.81 -11.33
C ALA A 160 9.89 -9.01 -12.27
N VAL A 161 10.22 -8.90 -13.55
CA VAL A 161 9.39 -8.18 -14.53
C VAL A 161 8.03 -8.87 -14.70
N ARG A 162 6.96 -8.08 -14.65
CA ARG A 162 5.59 -8.52 -14.86
C ARG A 162 4.91 -7.60 -15.87
N GLY A 163 4.75 -8.05 -17.11
CA GLY A 163 4.21 -7.26 -18.22
C GLY A 163 2.68 -7.14 -18.24
N GLY A 164 1.95 -8.09 -17.64
CA GLY A 164 0.49 -8.15 -17.73
C GLY A 164 -0.22 -6.84 -17.36
N PRO A 165 -0.02 -6.26 -16.17
CA PRO A 165 -0.65 -4.99 -15.80
C PRO A 165 -0.29 -3.82 -16.71
N MET A 166 0.90 -3.87 -17.34
CA MET A 166 1.35 -2.85 -18.27
C MET A 166 0.56 -2.86 -19.57
N PHE A 167 0.30 -4.04 -20.13
CA PHE A 167 -0.52 -4.17 -21.35
C PHE A 167 -1.96 -3.73 -21.09
N GLU A 168 -2.53 -4.11 -19.95
CA GLU A 168 -3.87 -3.67 -19.55
C GLU A 168 -3.94 -2.14 -19.40
N PHE A 169 -2.93 -1.53 -18.81
CA PHE A 169 -2.79 -0.09 -18.71
C PHE A 169 -2.70 0.58 -20.08
N LEU A 170 -1.87 0.05 -20.98
CA LEU A 170 -1.71 0.55 -22.33
C LEU A 170 -3.01 0.49 -23.14
N PHE A 171 -3.71 -0.64 -23.11
CA PHE A 171 -4.99 -0.79 -23.82
C PHE A 171 -6.08 0.10 -23.23
N GLY A 172 -6.07 0.33 -21.91
CA GLY A 172 -6.98 1.28 -21.27
C GLY A 172 -6.78 2.72 -21.76
N ILE A 173 -5.53 3.15 -21.93
CA ILE A 173 -5.18 4.47 -22.49
C ILE A 173 -5.57 4.55 -23.99
N ASP A 174 -5.22 3.56 -24.79
CA ASP A 174 -5.56 3.52 -26.22
C ASP A 174 -7.07 3.64 -26.43
N ARG A 175 -7.85 2.88 -25.67
CA ARG A 175 -9.33 2.95 -25.74
C ARG A 175 -9.90 4.32 -25.37
N GLN A 176 -9.26 5.03 -24.44
CA GLN A 176 -9.71 6.35 -24.01
C GLN A 176 -9.42 7.44 -25.05
N LEU A 177 -8.33 7.29 -25.82
CA LEU A 177 -7.86 8.28 -26.77
C LEU A 177 -8.48 8.13 -28.19
N ARG A 178 -9.18 7.05 -28.46
CA ARG A 178 -9.97 6.81 -29.67
C ARG A 178 -11.37 7.36 -29.52
#